data_521973f4210f66328e10b87751c9709d
#
_entry.id   521973f4210f66328e10b87751c9709d
#
_cell.length_a   1.000
_cell.length_b   1.000
_cell.length_c   1.000
_cell.angle_alpha   90.00
_cell.angle_beta   90.00
_cell.angle_gamma   90.00
#
_symmetry.space_group_name_H-M   'P 1'
#
loop_
_entity.id
_entity.type
_entity.pdbx_description
1 polymer ?
#
loop_
_entity_poly.entity_id
_entity_poly.type
_entity_poly.pdbx_seq_one_letter_code
_entity_poly.pdbx_strand_id
1 'polypeptide(L)'
;DIVALSVATRPDCVDDNVLKLLEKLNKIKPVWVELGLQTIKESSVDYIRRGYENSVYVDTATKLRNIGIEVITHIILGLPNESKLDMLRSVDFACKYSDGIKLQLLHILKGTDLLKDYEDSKFNALTMEQYINILCDAVSIIPKNVIIHRLTGDGDKKILVAPLWSGNKKVVL
;
A
#
# COMPACT_ATOMS: atom_id res chain seq x y z
N ASP A 1 -12.65 5.55 24.74
CA ASP A 1 -13.57 4.66 24.00
C ASP A 1 -13.00 4.31 22.64
N ILE A 2 -13.13 3.04 22.23
CA ILE A 2 -12.75 2.57 20.90
C ILE A 2 -13.89 2.92 19.93
N VAL A 3 -13.58 3.67 18.86
CA VAL A 3 -14.57 4.11 17.87
C VAL A 3 -14.62 3.21 16.64
N ALA A 4 -13.50 2.62 16.27
CA ALA A 4 -13.37 1.68 15.15
C ALA A 4 -12.23 0.68 15.41
N LEU A 5 -12.27 -0.47 14.71
CA LEU A 5 -11.20 -1.46 14.66
C LEU A 5 -10.58 -1.44 13.26
N SER A 6 -9.27 -1.18 13.18
CA SER A 6 -8.52 -1.32 11.92
C SER A 6 -7.65 -2.57 11.97
N VAL A 7 -7.78 -3.43 10.96
CA VAL A 7 -7.05 -4.71 10.85
C VAL A 7 -6.28 -4.72 9.53
N ALA A 8 -4.94 -4.79 9.62
CA ALA A 8 -4.09 -4.92 8.44
C ALA A 8 -3.78 -6.39 8.17
N THR A 9 -3.99 -6.84 6.93
CA THR A 9 -3.76 -8.22 6.54
C THR A 9 -3.43 -8.36 5.06
N ARG A 10 -3.06 -9.59 4.67
CA ARG A 10 -2.93 -9.99 3.26
C ARG A 10 -4.29 -10.45 2.73
N PRO A 11 -4.62 -10.19 1.45
CA PRO A 11 -5.88 -10.66 0.85
C PRO A 11 -6.08 -12.18 0.97
N ASP A 12 -5.04 -12.98 0.74
CA ASP A 12 -5.07 -14.44 0.80
C ASP A 12 -5.19 -15.03 2.22
N CYS A 13 -5.20 -14.17 3.25
CA CYS A 13 -5.43 -14.56 4.64
C CYS A 13 -6.88 -14.34 5.11
N VAL A 14 -7.76 -13.87 4.23
CA VAL A 14 -9.17 -13.58 4.56
C VAL A 14 -10.06 -14.70 3.99
N ASP A 15 -10.19 -15.78 4.74
CA ASP A 15 -11.11 -16.88 4.39
C ASP A 15 -12.56 -16.57 4.83
N ASP A 16 -13.48 -17.50 4.53
CA ASP A 16 -14.90 -17.33 4.86
C ASP A 16 -15.16 -17.26 6.37
N ASN A 17 -14.32 -17.85 7.22
CA ASN A 17 -14.45 -17.78 8.67
C ASN A 17 -14.03 -16.40 9.18
N VAL A 18 -12.94 -15.87 8.63
CA VAL A 18 -12.48 -14.50 8.91
C VAL A 18 -13.53 -13.48 8.44
N LEU A 19 -14.09 -13.64 7.23
CA LEU A 19 -15.17 -12.77 6.74
C LEU A 19 -16.37 -12.76 7.69
N LYS A 20 -16.86 -13.93 8.12
CA LYS A 20 -17.97 -14.04 9.10
C LYS A 20 -17.64 -13.39 10.45
N LEU A 21 -16.39 -13.51 10.91
CA LEU A 21 -15.96 -12.87 12.15
C LEU A 21 -15.95 -11.34 12.00
N LEU A 22 -15.34 -10.84 10.94
CA LEU A 22 -15.28 -9.41 10.65
C LEU A 22 -16.69 -8.80 10.49
N GLU A 23 -17.59 -9.49 9.81
CA GLU A 23 -19.00 -9.06 9.69
C GLU A 23 -19.70 -8.95 11.07
N LYS A 24 -19.47 -9.93 11.96
CA LYS A 24 -20.02 -9.87 13.34
C LYS A 24 -19.44 -8.70 14.12
N LEU A 25 -18.13 -8.45 14.02
CA LEU A 25 -17.47 -7.33 14.69
C LEU A 25 -17.96 -5.99 14.15
N ASN A 26 -18.16 -5.87 12.83
CA ASN A 26 -18.63 -4.66 12.19
C ASN A 26 -20.04 -4.25 12.63
N LYS A 27 -20.88 -5.22 13.07
CA LYS A 27 -22.19 -4.94 13.68
C LYS A 27 -22.10 -4.32 15.08
N ILE A 28 -20.96 -4.46 15.75
CA ILE A 28 -20.70 -3.92 17.10
C ILE A 28 -20.02 -2.56 17.02
N LYS A 29 -18.96 -2.48 16.21
CA LYS A 29 -18.14 -1.27 15.97
C LYS A 29 -17.66 -1.29 14.52
N PRO A 30 -17.54 -0.14 13.86
CA PRO A 30 -16.99 -0.06 12.51
C PRO A 30 -15.64 -0.81 12.41
N VAL A 31 -15.51 -1.63 11.38
CA VAL A 31 -14.27 -2.37 11.07
C VAL A 31 -13.74 -1.87 9.73
N TRP A 32 -12.46 -1.53 9.71
CA TRP A 32 -11.71 -1.23 8.50
C TRP A 32 -10.69 -2.35 8.25
N VAL A 33 -10.60 -2.82 7.03
CA VAL A 33 -9.60 -3.81 6.64
C VAL A 33 -8.59 -3.18 5.70
N GLU A 34 -7.33 -3.20 6.12
CA GLU A 34 -6.22 -2.69 5.34
C GLU A 34 -5.59 -3.83 4.55
N LEU A 35 -5.70 -3.78 3.23
CA LEU A 35 -5.18 -4.80 2.32
C LEU A 35 -3.90 -4.35 1.63
N GLY A 36 -2.89 -5.21 1.64
CA GLY A 36 -1.67 -4.99 0.88
C GLY A 36 -1.87 -5.36 -0.59
N LEU A 37 -1.97 -4.40 -1.50
CA LEU A 37 -1.86 -4.64 -2.95
C LEU A 37 -0.44 -4.38 -3.42
N GLN A 38 0.17 -3.32 -2.93
CA GLN A 38 1.52 -2.82 -3.19
C GLN A 38 1.71 -2.30 -4.62
N THR A 39 1.45 -3.11 -5.63
CA THR A 39 1.50 -2.83 -7.06
C THR A 39 0.65 -3.82 -7.83
N ILE A 40 0.27 -3.48 -9.06
CA ILE A 40 -0.39 -4.42 -10.00
C ILE A 40 0.55 -4.95 -11.08
N LYS A 41 1.80 -4.44 -11.17
CA LYS A 41 2.77 -4.86 -12.18
C LYS A 41 3.31 -6.24 -11.83
N GLU A 42 3.01 -7.25 -12.65
CA GLU A 42 3.33 -8.65 -12.37
C GLU A 42 4.82 -8.87 -12.06
N SER A 43 5.73 -8.29 -12.87
CA SER A 43 7.16 -8.40 -12.60
C SER A 43 7.60 -7.80 -11.27
N SER A 44 6.93 -6.76 -10.79
CA SER A 44 7.17 -6.18 -9.46
C SER A 44 6.54 -7.05 -8.37
N VAL A 45 5.37 -7.64 -8.61
CA VAL A 45 4.72 -8.60 -7.70
C VAL A 45 5.64 -9.78 -7.42
N ASP A 46 6.26 -10.35 -8.46
CA ASP A 46 7.22 -11.43 -8.35
C ASP A 46 8.49 -10.99 -7.61
N TYR A 47 9.03 -9.82 -7.99
CA TYR A 47 10.23 -9.27 -7.38
C TYR A 47 10.09 -9.07 -5.85
N ILE A 48 8.97 -8.50 -5.40
CA ILE A 48 8.71 -8.29 -3.97
C ILE A 48 8.20 -9.56 -3.27
N ARG A 49 8.06 -10.67 -3.99
CA ARG A 49 7.57 -11.96 -3.46
C ARG A 49 6.24 -11.80 -2.73
N ARG A 50 5.30 -11.06 -3.33
CA ARG A 50 4.00 -10.78 -2.70
C ARG A 50 3.22 -12.07 -2.38
N GLY A 51 3.33 -13.10 -3.26
CA GLY A 51 2.84 -14.45 -3.01
C GLY A 51 1.35 -14.67 -3.30
N TYR A 52 0.67 -13.71 -3.91
CA TYR A 52 -0.71 -13.81 -4.43
C TYR A 52 -0.91 -12.90 -5.63
N GLU A 53 -1.85 -13.25 -6.48
CA GLU A 53 -2.19 -12.52 -7.70
C GLU A 53 -3.11 -11.32 -7.44
N ASN A 54 -3.21 -10.41 -8.42
CA ASN A 54 -4.12 -9.26 -8.35
C ASN A 54 -5.59 -9.68 -8.22
N SER A 55 -5.97 -10.82 -8.81
CA SER A 55 -7.32 -11.40 -8.73
C SER A 55 -7.74 -11.73 -7.29
N VAL A 56 -6.81 -12.24 -6.48
CA VAL A 56 -7.06 -12.55 -5.05
C VAL A 56 -7.38 -11.27 -4.27
N TYR A 57 -6.66 -10.18 -4.55
CA TYR A 57 -6.96 -8.88 -3.94
C TYR A 57 -8.37 -8.40 -4.35
N VAL A 58 -8.72 -8.47 -5.64
CA VAL A 58 -10.03 -8.03 -6.14
C VAL A 58 -11.16 -8.81 -5.50
N ASP A 59 -11.04 -10.14 -5.44
CA ASP A 59 -12.04 -11.03 -4.83
C ASP A 59 -12.24 -10.68 -3.35
N THR A 60 -11.15 -10.58 -2.59
CA THR A 60 -11.19 -10.28 -1.15
C THR A 60 -11.76 -8.87 -0.87
N ALA A 61 -11.30 -7.85 -1.59
CA ALA A 61 -11.81 -6.49 -1.44
C ALA A 61 -13.31 -6.42 -1.76
N THR A 62 -13.75 -7.11 -2.81
CA THR A 62 -15.17 -7.19 -3.19
C THR A 62 -16.01 -7.89 -2.11
N LYS A 63 -15.54 -9.02 -1.57
CA LYS A 63 -16.24 -9.74 -0.49
C LYS A 63 -16.37 -8.90 0.77
N LEU A 64 -15.30 -8.20 1.18
CA LEU A 64 -15.34 -7.31 2.35
C LEU A 64 -16.33 -6.16 2.17
N ARG A 65 -16.32 -5.50 1.02
CA ARG A 65 -17.26 -4.41 0.72
C ARG A 65 -18.71 -4.88 0.65
N ASN A 66 -18.96 -6.08 0.12
CA ASN A 66 -20.30 -6.66 0.06
C ASN A 66 -20.93 -6.92 1.46
N ILE A 67 -20.10 -7.11 2.49
CA ILE A 67 -20.57 -7.23 3.89
C ILE A 67 -20.46 -5.90 4.68
N GLY A 68 -20.26 -4.78 3.98
CA GLY A 68 -20.25 -3.43 4.55
C GLY A 68 -18.99 -3.05 5.32
N ILE A 69 -17.86 -3.70 5.02
CA ILE A 69 -16.54 -3.36 5.61
C ILE A 69 -15.79 -2.44 4.67
N GLU A 70 -15.29 -1.33 5.21
CA GLU A 70 -14.43 -0.40 4.47
C GLU A 70 -13.05 -1.02 4.21
N VAL A 71 -12.62 -0.96 2.95
CA VAL A 71 -11.33 -1.48 2.49
C VAL A 71 -10.36 -0.32 2.27
N ILE A 72 -9.20 -0.39 2.92
CA ILE A 72 -8.10 0.57 2.76
C ILE A 72 -6.94 -0.16 2.09
N THR A 73 -6.52 0.31 0.92
CA THR A 73 -5.48 -0.36 0.14
C THR A 73 -4.12 0.31 0.29
N HIS A 74 -3.11 -0.52 0.50
CA HIS A 74 -1.71 -0.08 0.57
C HIS A 74 -1.05 -0.20 -0.80
N ILE A 75 -0.44 0.89 -1.27
CA ILE A 75 0.36 0.99 -2.49
C ILE A 75 1.77 1.45 -2.12
N ILE A 76 2.78 0.85 -2.74
CA ILE A 76 4.18 1.26 -2.62
C ILE A 76 4.58 2.01 -3.88
N LEU A 77 5.07 3.24 -3.72
CA LEU A 77 5.64 4.05 -4.78
C LEU A 77 7.16 3.94 -4.76
N GLY A 78 7.76 3.73 -5.93
CA GLY A 78 9.20 3.63 -6.10
C GLY A 78 9.75 2.21 -6.06
N LEU A 79 8.94 1.19 -6.33
CA LEU A 79 9.44 -0.18 -6.52
C LEU A 79 10.44 -0.24 -7.69
N PRO A 80 11.48 -1.10 -7.60
CA PRO A 80 12.44 -1.27 -8.68
C PRO A 80 11.78 -1.59 -10.02
N ASN A 81 12.31 -0.99 -11.08
CA ASN A 81 11.82 -1.18 -12.46
C ASN A 81 10.37 -0.74 -12.73
N GLU A 82 9.77 0.04 -11.83
CA GLU A 82 8.49 0.70 -12.09
C GLU A 82 8.67 2.11 -12.65
N SER A 83 7.99 2.36 -13.75
CA SER A 83 7.81 3.71 -14.27
C SER A 83 6.77 4.48 -13.45
N LYS A 84 6.76 5.81 -13.56
CA LYS A 84 5.69 6.64 -12.99
C LYS A 84 4.30 6.17 -13.44
N LEU A 85 4.16 5.77 -14.70
CA LEU A 85 2.89 5.27 -15.23
C LEU A 85 2.46 3.95 -14.57
N ASP A 86 3.39 3.03 -14.28
CA ASP A 86 3.09 1.78 -13.58
C ASP A 86 2.55 2.06 -12.17
N MET A 87 3.19 3.00 -11.44
CA MET A 87 2.74 3.44 -10.12
C MET A 87 1.34 4.06 -10.15
N LEU A 88 1.08 4.98 -11.10
CA LEU A 88 -0.23 5.62 -11.26
C LEU A 88 -1.33 4.62 -11.64
N ARG A 89 -1.02 3.62 -12.49
CA ARG A 89 -1.95 2.54 -12.82
C ARG A 89 -2.30 1.70 -11.58
N SER A 90 -1.34 1.47 -10.69
CA SER A 90 -1.58 0.76 -9.43
C SER A 90 -2.50 1.55 -8.49
N VAL A 91 -2.35 2.87 -8.44
CA VAL A 91 -3.23 3.76 -7.67
C VAL A 91 -4.64 3.76 -8.25
N ASP A 92 -4.80 3.97 -9.57
CA ASP A 92 -6.11 3.96 -10.24
C ASP A 92 -6.83 2.61 -10.04
N PHE A 93 -6.10 1.50 -10.19
CA PHE A 93 -6.65 0.17 -9.96
C PHE A 93 -7.12 -0.01 -8.51
N ALA A 94 -6.31 0.37 -7.53
CA ALA A 94 -6.66 0.27 -6.11
C ALA A 94 -7.96 1.06 -5.81
N CYS A 95 -8.10 2.27 -6.35
CA CYS A 95 -9.26 3.12 -6.11
C CYS A 95 -10.59 2.52 -6.58
N LYS A 96 -10.58 1.58 -7.53
CA LYS A 96 -11.80 0.89 -8.00
C LYS A 96 -12.38 -0.08 -6.96
N TYR A 97 -11.54 -0.60 -6.08
CA TYR A 97 -11.88 -1.65 -5.11
C TYR A 97 -11.76 -1.21 -3.66
N SER A 98 -11.42 0.05 -3.39
CA SER A 98 -11.15 0.58 -2.05
C SER A 98 -12.02 1.77 -1.71
N ASP A 99 -12.27 1.93 -0.42
CA ASP A 99 -12.89 3.11 0.18
C ASP A 99 -11.83 4.10 0.68
N GLY A 100 -10.60 3.60 0.90
CA GLY A 100 -9.44 4.41 1.27
C GLY A 100 -8.13 3.87 0.71
N ILE A 101 -7.11 4.72 0.68
CA ILE A 101 -5.78 4.38 0.16
C ILE A 101 -4.67 4.91 1.06
N LYS A 102 -3.61 4.12 1.20
CA LYS A 102 -2.35 4.50 1.83
C LYS A 102 -1.23 4.45 0.80
N LEU A 103 -0.69 5.61 0.45
CA LEU A 103 0.48 5.71 -0.41
C LEU A 103 1.74 5.65 0.46
N GLN A 104 2.65 4.75 0.13
CA GLN A 104 3.89 4.54 0.88
C GLN A 104 5.08 4.66 -0.07
N LEU A 105 6.13 5.34 0.40
CA LEU A 105 7.43 5.33 -0.26
C LEU A 105 8.13 4.00 0.00
N LEU A 106 8.78 3.43 -1.01
CA LEU A 106 9.68 2.32 -0.81
C LEU A 106 10.82 2.71 0.13
N HIS A 107 11.02 1.95 1.19
CA HIS A 107 12.15 2.08 2.12
C HIS A 107 13.11 0.91 1.95
N ILE A 108 14.38 1.21 1.80
CA ILE A 108 15.47 0.22 1.76
C ILE A 108 16.02 0.12 3.17
N LEU A 109 15.90 -1.05 3.77
CA LEU A 109 16.21 -1.29 5.16
C LEU A 109 17.39 -2.27 5.30
N LYS A 110 18.18 -2.11 6.37
CA LYS A 110 19.25 -3.05 6.71
C LYS A 110 18.71 -4.47 6.88
N GLY A 111 19.49 -5.45 6.41
CA GLY A 111 19.18 -6.87 6.58
C GLY A 111 18.15 -7.42 5.58
N THR A 112 17.83 -6.68 4.51
CA THR A 112 16.92 -7.13 3.44
C THR A 112 17.66 -7.50 2.17
N ASP A 113 17.10 -8.39 1.35
CA ASP A 113 17.64 -8.69 0.01
C ASP A 113 17.56 -7.45 -0.89
N LEU A 114 16.57 -6.59 -0.70
CA LEU A 114 16.44 -5.32 -1.42
C LEU A 114 17.64 -4.41 -1.22
N LEU A 115 18.25 -4.42 -0.02
CA LEU A 115 19.47 -3.66 0.24
C LEU A 115 20.63 -4.14 -0.63
N LYS A 116 20.80 -5.47 -0.80
CA LYS A 116 21.85 -6.01 -1.67
C LYS A 116 21.70 -5.54 -3.11
N ASP A 117 20.46 -5.58 -3.63
CA ASP A 117 20.19 -5.11 -4.99
C ASP A 117 20.44 -3.60 -5.14
N TYR A 118 20.18 -2.83 -4.10
CA TYR A 118 20.49 -1.39 -4.08
C TYR A 118 22.01 -1.13 -4.03
N GLU A 119 22.76 -1.85 -3.20
CA GLU A 119 24.23 -1.76 -3.11
C GLU A 119 24.90 -2.21 -4.41
N ASP A 120 24.33 -3.21 -5.09
CA ASP A 120 24.74 -3.66 -6.44
C ASP A 120 24.33 -2.67 -7.55
N SER A 121 23.73 -1.53 -7.21
CA SER A 121 23.29 -0.49 -8.17
C SER A 121 22.28 -1.00 -9.22
N LYS A 122 21.47 -2.02 -8.90
CA LYS A 122 20.45 -2.56 -9.80
C LYS A 122 19.25 -1.61 -9.97
N PHE A 123 19.06 -0.71 -9.00
CA PHE A 123 18.05 0.35 -9.04
C PHE A 123 18.46 1.53 -8.16
N ASN A 124 17.78 2.66 -8.30
CA ASN A 124 17.95 3.84 -7.47
C ASN A 124 16.68 4.12 -6.65
N ALA A 125 16.86 4.54 -5.39
CA ALA A 125 15.78 5.07 -4.60
C ALA A 125 15.30 6.41 -5.18
N LEU A 126 14.01 6.70 -5.08
CA LEU A 126 13.46 7.97 -5.52
C LEU A 126 14.08 9.14 -4.75
N THR A 127 14.40 10.22 -5.45
CA THR A 127 14.67 11.51 -4.80
C THR A 127 13.38 12.07 -4.21
N MET A 128 13.50 13.02 -3.28
CA MET A 128 12.32 13.68 -2.69
C MET A 128 11.47 14.37 -3.77
N GLU A 129 12.10 15.06 -4.70
CA GLU A 129 11.42 15.74 -5.80
C GLU A 129 10.66 14.75 -6.71
N GLN A 130 11.30 13.64 -7.09
CA GLN A 130 10.65 12.58 -7.87
C GLN A 130 9.43 12.02 -7.14
N TYR A 131 9.57 11.73 -5.83
CA TYR A 131 8.48 11.22 -5.02
C TYR A 131 7.31 12.21 -4.94
N ILE A 132 7.59 13.48 -4.66
CA ILE A 132 6.56 14.53 -4.58
C ILE A 132 5.82 14.68 -5.92
N ASN A 133 6.54 14.69 -7.05
CA ASN A 133 5.92 14.76 -8.37
C ASN A 133 5.01 13.55 -8.66
N ILE A 134 5.44 12.34 -8.30
CA ILE A 134 4.60 11.12 -8.42
C ILE A 134 3.39 11.22 -7.50
N LEU A 135 3.59 11.66 -6.26
CA LEU A 135 2.54 11.78 -5.26
C LEU A 135 1.47 12.80 -5.66
N CYS A 136 1.86 13.96 -6.17
CA CYS A 136 0.92 14.97 -6.69
C CYS A 136 0.05 14.40 -7.81
N ASP A 137 0.65 13.71 -8.78
CA ASP A 137 -0.11 13.09 -9.86
C ASP A 137 -1.00 11.95 -9.34
N ALA A 138 -0.52 11.14 -8.40
CA ALA A 138 -1.32 10.10 -7.77
C ALA A 138 -2.55 10.69 -7.06
N VAL A 139 -2.37 11.75 -6.28
CA VAL A 139 -3.47 12.45 -5.59
C VAL A 139 -4.47 13.03 -6.60
N SER A 140 -4.00 13.56 -7.74
CA SER A 140 -4.87 14.16 -8.74
C SER A 140 -5.82 13.18 -9.43
N ILE A 141 -5.47 11.88 -9.47
CA ILE A 141 -6.29 10.83 -10.10
C ILE A 141 -7.17 10.08 -9.09
N ILE A 142 -6.95 10.24 -7.78
CA ILE A 142 -7.77 9.59 -6.75
C ILE A 142 -9.19 10.19 -6.76
N PRO A 143 -10.24 9.37 -6.91
CA PRO A 143 -11.62 9.84 -6.89
C PRO A 143 -12.01 10.46 -5.54
N LYS A 144 -12.92 11.43 -5.56
CA LYS A 144 -13.35 12.19 -4.35
C LYS A 144 -13.97 11.33 -3.25
N ASN A 145 -14.46 10.15 -3.59
CA ASN A 145 -15.05 9.19 -2.65
C ASN A 145 -14.02 8.24 -2.03
N VAL A 146 -12.74 8.30 -2.40
CA VAL A 146 -11.67 7.49 -1.81
C VAL A 146 -10.86 8.35 -0.85
N ILE A 147 -10.79 7.91 0.40
CA ILE A 147 -10.12 8.65 1.48
C ILE A 147 -8.61 8.37 1.45
N ILE A 148 -7.81 9.41 1.47
CA ILE A 148 -6.35 9.25 1.58
C ILE A 148 -5.98 9.18 3.05
N HIS A 149 -5.58 8.00 3.51
CA HIS A 149 -5.19 7.75 4.90
C HIS A 149 -3.70 8.05 5.16
N ARG A 150 -2.88 8.00 4.11
CA ARG A 150 -1.43 8.21 4.22
C ARG A 150 -0.84 8.65 2.90
N LEU A 151 0.07 9.62 2.95
CA LEU A 151 0.83 10.13 1.79
C LEU A 151 2.29 9.69 1.79
N THR A 152 2.84 9.19 2.90
CA THR A 152 4.20 8.65 2.99
C THR A 152 4.31 7.66 4.14
N GLY A 153 5.21 6.69 4.03
CA GLY A 153 5.47 5.71 5.07
C GLY A 153 6.42 6.20 6.17
N ASP A 154 6.50 5.44 7.27
CA ASP A 154 7.51 5.58 8.31
C ASP A 154 8.45 4.39 8.26
N GLY A 155 9.69 4.58 7.83
CA GLY A 155 10.76 3.61 8.03
C GLY A 155 11.37 3.75 9.42
N ASP A 156 11.73 2.62 10.04
CA ASP A 156 12.51 2.69 11.28
C ASP A 156 13.87 3.34 10.98
N LYS A 157 14.09 4.54 11.54
CA LYS A 157 15.29 5.36 11.31
C LYS A 157 16.59 4.63 11.67
N LYS A 158 16.57 3.64 12.57
CA LYS A 158 17.75 2.90 12.99
C LYS A 158 18.26 1.94 11.91
N ILE A 159 17.36 1.47 11.07
CA ILE A 159 17.67 0.50 10.01
C ILE A 159 17.44 1.05 8.60
N LEU A 160 16.94 2.29 8.46
CA LEU A 160 16.74 2.94 7.16
C LEU A 160 18.09 3.24 6.51
N VAL A 161 18.28 2.73 5.28
CA VAL A 161 19.45 2.99 4.43
C VAL A 161 19.11 4.04 3.37
N ALA A 162 17.98 3.88 2.69
CA ALA A 162 17.56 4.83 1.64
C ALA A 162 16.03 4.82 1.47
N PRO A 163 15.46 5.93 1.00
CA PRO A 163 16.08 7.25 0.90
C PRO A 163 16.11 7.97 2.25
N LEU A 164 17.26 8.51 2.66
CA LEU A 164 17.45 9.13 3.99
C LEU A 164 16.55 10.35 4.25
N TRP A 165 16.15 11.08 3.20
CA TRP A 165 15.24 12.22 3.32
C TRP A 165 13.86 11.83 3.89
N SER A 166 13.43 10.59 3.69
CA SER A 166 12.13 10.08 4.19
C SER A 166 12.07 10.00 5.73
N GLY A 167 13.22 10.00 6.40
CA GLY A 167 13.30 10.07 7.86
C GLY A 167 12.80 11.40 8.45
N ASN A 168 12.54 12.42 7.63
CA ASN A 168 11.97 13.70 8.06
C ASN A 168 10.62 13.97 7.36
N LYS A 169 9.56 13.37 7.87
CA LYS A 169 8.19 13.52 7.34
C LYS A 169 7.73 14.97 7.18
N LYS A 170 8.14 15.86 8.08
CA LYS A 170 7.69 17.26 8.06
C LYS A 170 8.18 18.02 6.81
N VAL A 171 9.19 17.50 6.13
CA VAL A 171 9.70 18.11 4.88
C VAL A 171 8.95 17.58 3.66
N VAL A 172 8.32 16.41 3.77
CA VAL A 172 7.56 15.76 2.69
C VAL A 172 6.10 16.24 2.67
N LEU A 173 5.53 16.50 3.81
CA LEU A 173 4.15 17.00 4.01
C LEU A 173 4.09 18.50 4.05
#